data_cf6d2240a49cd2a8615a5cbc65b4ca00
#
_entry.id   cf6d2240a49cd2a8615a5cbc65b4ca00
#
_cell.length_a   1.000
_cell.length_b   1.000
_cell.length_c   1.000
_cell.angle_alpha   90.00
_cell.angle_beta   90.00
_cell.angle_gamma   90.00
#
_symmetry.space_group_name_H-M   'P 1'
#
loop_
_entity.id
_entity.type
_entity.pdbx_description
1 polymer ?
#
loop_
_entity_poly.entity_id
_entity_poly.type
_entity_poly.pdbx_seq_one_letter_code
_entity_poly.pdbx_strand_id
1 'polypeptide(L)'
;QMIVNNYQTINYIAEHKRDSLTPELLLHVHQLMTSNTLDSPDDSGRFRKNDDIVVENGITHETVHIPPTYTEIPSFVKSLCDFFNETHAKVFIHPIIRGIIIHFMIAYVHPFVDGNGRTARAMFYWYMLRQGYWLTEYMSISRVIAKSKKAYEKSFLYADADMLDIGYFVNYNLGVLEKSFKQLQEYIKRKQLDKNSANKFFKLGNINERQAQILKMY
;
A
#
# COMPACT_ATOMS: atom_id res chain seq x y z
N GLN A 1 5.10 -15.96 5.18
CA GLN A 1 3.70 -15.89 4.72
C GLN A 1 3.33 -14.46 4.23
N MET A 2 3.65 -13.36 4.93
CA MET A 2 3.28 -11.99 4.52
C MET A 2 3.72 -11.60 3.10
N ILE A 3 4.90 -12.07 2.63
CA ILE A 3 5.38 -11.80 1.26
C ILE A 3 4.48 -12.50 0.24
N VAL A 4 4.08 -13.74 0.51
CA VAL A 4 3.19 -14.53 -0.36
C VAL A 4 1.82 -13.86 -0.44
N ASN A 5 1.27 -13.45 0.71
CA ASN A 5 -0.01 -12.75 0.77
C ASN A 5 0.01 -11.45 -0.05
N ASN A 6 1.08 -10.66 0.11
CA ASN A 6 1.24 -9.41 -0.65
C ASN A 6 1.29 -9.68 -2.16
N TYR A 7 2.03 -10.69 -2.61
CA TYR A 7 2.09 -11.08 -4.01
C TYR A 7 0.73 -11.52 -4.56
N GLN A 8 0.03 -12.40 -3.83
CA GLN A 8 -1.32 -12.85 -4.20
C GLN A 8 -2.31 -11.70 -4.28
N THR A 9 -2.26 -10.78 -3.31
CA THR A 9 -3.14 -9.60 -3.29
C THR A 9 -2.86 -8.67 -4.46
N ILE A 10 -1.59 -8.42 -4.80
CA ILE A 10 -1.26 -7.55 -5.95
C ILE A 10 -1.72 -8.18 -7.26
N ASN A 11 -1.54 -9.49 -7.45
CA ASN A 11 -2.05 -10.18 -8.64
C ASN A 11 -3.58 -10.08 -8.73
N TYR A 12 -4.29 -10.35 -7.64
CA TYR A 12 -5.73 -10.20 -7.58
C TYR A 12 -6.18 -8.78 -7.97
N ILE A 13 -5.55 -7.76 -7.38
CA ILE A 13 -5.83 -6.35 -7.68
C ILE A 13 -5.56 -6.03 -9.17
N ALA A 14 -4.48 -6.55 -9.74
CA ALA A 14 -4.13 -6.29 -11.14
C ALA A 14 -5.17 -6.89 -12.11
N GLU A 15 -5.69 -8.09 -11.80
CA GLU A 15 -6.76 -8.75 -12.56
C GLU A 15 -8.10 -8.01 -12.43
N HIS A 16 -8.40 -7.50 -11.23
CA HIS A 16 -9.68 -6.86 -10.87
C HIS A 16 -9.60 -5.31 -10.85
N LYS A 17 -8.57 -4.73 -11.46
CA LYS A 17 -8.33 -3.26 -11.38
C LYS A 17 -9.46 -2.37 -11.88
N ARG A 18 -10.37 -2.88 -12.71
CA ARG A 18 -11.52 -2.14 -13.25
C ARG A 18 -12.79 -2.32 -12.44
N ASP A 19 -12.81 -3.26 -11.50
CA ASP A 19 -14.00 -3.56 -10.71
C ASP A 19 -14.31 -2.41 -9.76
N SER A 20 -15.59 -2.20 -9.49
CA SER A 20 -16.03 -1.25 -8.48
C SER A 20 -15.77 -1.82 -7.09
N LEU A 21 -15.25 -0.99 -6.19
CA LEU A 21 -15.06 -1.38 -4.80
C LEU A 21 -16.42 -1.58 -4.13
N THR A 22 -16.58 -2.72 -3.49
CA THR A 22 -17.71 -3.05 -2.60
C THR A 22 -17.19 -3.42 -1.21
N PRO A 23 -18.05 -3.41 -0.18
CA PRO A 23 -17.66 -3.90 1.15
C PRO A 23 -17.09 -5.31 1.14
N GLU A 24 -17.69 -6.22 0.34
CA GLU A 24 -17.26 -7.61 0.21
C GLU A 24 -15.86 -7.71 -0.42
N LEU A 25 -15.57 -6.88 -1.42
CA LEU A 25 -14.24 -6.85 -2.04
C LEU A 25 -13.19 -6.25 -1.11
N LEU A 26 -13.54 -5.26 -0.28
CA LEU A 26 -12.65 -4.75 0.76
C LEU A 26 -12.31 -5.84 1.78
N LEU A 27 -13.31 -6.60 2.23
CA LEU A 27 -13.12 -7.75 3.13
C LEU A 27 -12.27 -8.84 2.49
N HIS A 28 -12.47 -9.12 1.21
CA HIS A 28 -11.68 -10.11 0.47
C HIS A 28 -10.20 -9.68 0.33
N VAL A 29 -9.94 -8.42 0.00
CA VAL A 29 -8.57 -7.89 -0.02
C VAL A 29 -7.90 -8.01 1.34
N HIS A 30 -8.63 -7.66 2.41
CA HIS A 30 -8.12 -7.86 3.78
C HIS A 30 -7.81 -9.33 4.05
N GLN A 31 -8.70 -10.25 3.68
CA GLN A 31 -8.51 -11.69 3.84
C GLN A 31 -7.24 -12.19 3.12
N LEU A 32 -7.03 -11.78 1.87
CA LEU A 32 -5.82 -12.12 1.12
C LEU A 32 -4.55 -11.61 1.82
N MET A 33 -4.57 -10.34 2.29
CA MET A 33 -3.43 -9.72 2.96
C MET A 33 -3.09 -10.34 4.31
N THR A 34 -4.08 -10.89 5.00
CA THR A 34 -3.95 -11.36 6.39
C THR A 34 -3.95 -12.87 6.54
N SER A 35 -4.14 -13.63 5.46
CA SER A 35 -4.17 -15.09 5.48
C SER A 35 -2.99 -15.70 6.24
N ASN A 36 -3.28 -16.47 7.29
CA ASN A 36 -2.29 -17.14 8.16
C ASN A 36 -1.24 -16.19 8.79
N THR A 37 -1.63 -14.92 9.07
CA THR A 37 -0.74 -13.93 9.70
C THR A 37 -1.38 -13.19 10.87
N LEU A 38 -2.63 -13.51 11.21
CA LEU A 38 -3.33 -12.99 12.38
C LEU A 38 -3.24 -13.98 13.54
N ASP A 39 -3.30 -13.47 14.76
CA ASP A 39 -3.34 -14.29 15.97
C ASP A 39 -4.63 -15.11 16.02
N SER A 40 -5.77 -14.49 15.64
CA SER A 40 -7.04 -15.18 15.44
C SER A 40 -7.37 -15.28 13.94
N PRO A 41 -7.41 -16.49 13.36
CA PRO A 41 -7.80 -16.67 11.96
C PRO A 41 -9.23 -16.16 11.64
N ASP A 42 -10.10 -16.11 12.64
CA ASP A 42 -11.49 -15.66 12.49
C ASP A 42 -11.61 -14.16 12.21
N ASP A 43 -10.59 -13.36 12.49
CA ASP A 43 -10.58 -11.92 12.23
C ASP A 43 -10.21 -11.61 10.76
N SER A 44 -9.74 -12.61 10.01
CA SER A 44 -9.38 -12.43 8.61
C SER A 44 -10.63 -12.21 7.75
N GLY A 45 -10.66 -11.10 6.99
CA GLY A 45 -11.80 -10.75 6.16
C GLY A 45 -13.05 -10.30 6.93
N ARG A 46 -12.89 -9.78 8.15
CA ARG A 46 -14.00 -9.30 9.00
C ARG A 46 -13.69 -7.95 9.63
N PHE A 47 -14.69 -7.10 9.72
CA PHE A 47 -14.58 -5.85 10.48
C PHE A 47 -14.58 -6.15 11.99
N ARG A 48 -13.87 -5.30 12.77
CA ARG A 48 -13.89 -5.35 14.22
C ARG A 48 -15.31 -5.07 14.76
N LYS A 49 -15.59 -5.63 15.92
CA LYS A 49 -16.91 -5.58 16.57
C LYS A 49 -16.89 -4.87 17.94
N ASN A 50 -15.77 -4.28 18.29
CA ASN A 50 -15.55 -3.56 19.54
C ASN A 50 -14.57 -2.40 19.32
N ASP A 51 -14.35 -1.61 20.35
CA ASP A 51 -13.46 -0.45 20.37
C ASP A 51 -12.18 -0.70 21.19
N ASP A 52 -11.80 -1.96 21.38
CA ASP A 52 -10.60 -2.35 22.14
C ASP A 52 -9.29 -2.10 21.36
N ILE A 53 -9.40 -1.59 20.12
CA ILE A 53 -8.27 -1.36 19.24
C ILE A 53 -7.79 0.09 19.37
N VAL A 54 -6.51 0.24 19.70
CA VAL A 54 -5.78 1.51 19.61
C VAL A 54 -4.58 1.36 18.68
N VAL A 55 -4.18 2.44 18.03
CA VAL A 55 -2.96 2.46 17.24
C VAL A 55 -1.83 2.94 18.11
N GLU A 56 -0.86 2.07 18.37
CA GLU A 56 0.29 2.36 19.21
C GLU A 56 1.58 2.51 18.39
N ASN A 57 2.50 3.30 18.93
CA ASN A 57 3.88 3.30 18.46
C ASN A 57 4.53 1.95 18.85
N GLY A 58 5.01 1.20 17.85
CA GLY A 58 5.58 -0.13 18.08
C GLY A 58 6.90 -0.18 18.88
N ILE A 59 7.42 0.97 19.36
CA ILE A 59 8.65 1.07 20.16
C ILE A 59 8.35 1.65 21.54
N THR A 60 7.59 2.77 21.59
CA THR A 60 7.31 3.50 22.84
C THR A 60 6.02 3.06 23.50
N HIS A 61 5.17 2.27 22.81
CA HIS A 61 3.83 1.88 23.24
C HIS A 61 2.89 3.06 23.55
N GLU A 62 3.26 4.26 23.12
CA GLU A 62 2.39 5.42 23.23
C GLU A 62 1.24 5.31 22.22
N THR A 63 0.04 5.66 22.64
CA THR A 63 -1.12 5.73 21.75
C THR A 63 -0.91 6.82 20.71
N VAL A 64 -0.90 6.44 19.45
CA VAL A 64 -0.73 7.34 18.31
C VAL A 64 -2.08 7.82 17.80
N HIS A 65 -3.11 6.95 17.86
CA HIS A 65 -4.44 7.27 17.38
C HIS A 65 -5.48 6.37 18.03
N ILE A 66 -6.64 6.94 18.34
CA ILE A 66 -7.83 6.21 18.80
C ILE A 66 -8.83 6.21 17.65
N PRO A 67 -9.09 5.04 17.03
CA PRO A 67 -10.02 4.95 15.91
C PRO A 67 -11.45 5.35 16.32
N PRO A 68 -12.28 5.83 15.37
CA PRO A 68 -13.72 6.01 15.59
C PRO A 68 -14.41 4.73 16.06
N THR A 69 -15.58 4.86 16.68
CA THR A 69 -16.31 3.69 17.19
C THR A 69 -16.64 2.66 16.09
N TYR A 70 -16.61 1.38 16.44
CA TYR A 70 -16.91 0.30 15.50
C TYR A 70 -18.31 0.40 14.88
N THR A 71 -19.25 1.03 15.56
CA THR A 71 -20.62 1.25 15.05
C THR A 71 -20.66 2.17 13.83
N GLU A 72 -19.63 2.98 13.61
CA GLU A 72 -19.50 3.86 12.46
C GLU A 72 -18.90 3.17 11.21
N ILE A 73 -18.29 1.98 11.38
CA ILE A 73 -17.63 1.26 10.29
C ILE A 73 -18.54 1.05 9.08
N PRO A 74 -19.83 0.64 9.19
CA PRO A 74 -20.67 0.44 8.02
C PRO A 74 -20.89 1.72 7.19
N SER A 75 -21.12 2.85 7.84
CA SER A 75 -21.31 4.14 7.17
C SER A 75 -20.02 4.63 6.52
N PHE A 76 -18.90 4.40 7.21
CA PHE A 76 -17.58 4.73 6.70
C PHE A 76 -17.21 3.88 5.48
N VAL A 77 -17.41 2.57 5.53
CA VAL A 77 -17.11 1.66 4.40
C VAL A 77 -17.95 2.04 3.18
N LYS A 78 -19.21 2.41 3.37
CA LYS A 78 -20.04 2.96 2.28
C LYS A 78 -19.41 4.22 1.68
N SER A 79 -19.02 5.17 2.51
CA SER A 79 -18.37 6.42 2.07
C SER A 79 -17.05 6.16 1.36
N LEU A 80 -16.25 5.19 1.83
CA LEU A 80 -15.01 4.76 1.20
C LEU A 80 -15.27 4.17 -0.20
N CYS A 81 -16.28 3.30 -0.33
CA CYS A 81 -16.67 2.72 -1.62
C CYS A 81 -17.14 3.80 -2.60
N ASP A 82 -17.99 4.73 -2.16
CA ASP A 82 -18.46 5.84 -2.97
C ASP A 82 -17.30 6.74 -3.41
N PHE A 83 -16.35 7.03 -2.51
CA PHE A 83 -15.17 7.84 -2.79
C PHE A 83 -14.21 7.14 -3.75
N PHE A 84 -13.96 5.85 -3.56
CA PHE A 84 -13.10 5.03 -4.43
C PHE A 84 -13.70 4.92 -5.85
N ASN A 85 -15.00 4.71 -5.95
CA ASN A 85 -15.71 4.53 -7.21
C ASN A 85 -16.07 5.86 -7.90
N GLU A 86 -15.84 7.00 -7.25
CA GLU A 86 -16.15 8.34 -7.74
C GLU A 86 -17.65 8.54 -8.04
N THR A 87 -18.54 7.81 -7.32
CA THR A 87 -19.97 7.72 -7.60
C THR A 87 -20.66 9.08 -7.58
N HIS A 88 -20.17 10.02 -6.76
CA HIS A 88 -20.76 11.36 -6.61
C HIS A 88 -19.69 12.48 -6.65
N ALA A 89 -18.66 12.31 -7.49
CA ALA A 89 -17.57 13.28 -7.58
C ALA A 89 -18.06 14.63 -8.13
N LYS A 90 -18.25 15.61 -7.24
CA LYS A 90 -18.60 16.99 -7.61
C LYS A 90 -17.38 17.88 -7.89
N VAL A 91 -16.24 17.50 -7.37
CA VAL A 91 -14.98 18.25 -7.46
C VAL A 91 -13.89 17.34 -7.98
N PHE A 92 -13.08 17.84 -8.89
CA PHE A 92 -11.91 17.11 -9.35
C PHE A 92 -10.86 17.00 -8.23
N ILE A 93 -10.46 15.77 -7.93
CA ILE A 93 -9.32 15.46 -7.07
C ILE A 93 -8.34 14.66 -7.91
N HIS A 94 -7.09 15.14 -7.98
CA HIS A 94 -6.05 14.42 -8.73
C HIS A 94 -5.93 12.97 -8.26
N PRO A 95 -5.84 11.96 -9.15
CA PRO A 95 -5.88 10.54 -8.77
C PRO A 95 -4.85 10.15 -7.69
N ILE A 96 -3.63 10.66 -7.77
CA ILE A 96 -2.60 10.41 -6.75
C ILE A 96 -3.07 10.88 -5.37
N ILE A 97 -3.64 12.09 -5.27
CA ILE A 97 -4.16 12.64 -4.02
C ILE A 97 -5.33 11.79 -3.52
N ARG A 98 -6.26 11.42 -4.41
CA ARG A 98 -7.40 10.56 -4.05
C ARG A 98 -6.92 9.20 -3.53
N GLY A 99 -5.95 8.57 -4.17
CA GLY A 99 -5.34 7.33 -3.69
C GLY A 99 -4.73 7.48 -2.30
N ILE A 100 -4.03 8.59 -2.02
CA ILE A 100 -3.47 8.89 -0.70
C ILE A 100 -4.59 9.10 0.34
N ILE A 101 -5.70 9.76 -0.05
CA ILE A 101 -6.86 9.92 0.84
C ILE A 101 -7.48 8.56 1.15
N ILE A 102 -7.65 7.67 0.18
CA ILE A 102 -8.15 6.30 0.39
C ILE A 102 -7.27 5.55 1.41
N HIS A 103 -5.95 5.67 1.27
CA HIS A 103 -5.01 5.11 2.24
C HIS A 103 -5.24 5.69 3.65
N PHE A 104 -5.34 7.03 3.76
CA PHE A 104 -5.59 7.71 5.03
C PHE A 104 -6.90 7.25 5.67
N MET A 105 -8.00 7.23 4.91
CA MET A 105 -9.32 6.84 5.38
C MET A 105 -9.30 5.48 6.09
N ILE A 106 -8.71 4.45 5.47
CA ILE A 106 -8.66 3.09 6.05
C ILE A 106 -7.76 3.08 7.29
N ALA A 107 -6.62 3.76 7.22
CA ALA A 107 -5.69 3.80 8.33
C ALA A 107 -6.24 4.58 9.53
N TYR A 108 -7.06 5.61 9.31
CA TYR A 108 -7.74 6.40 10.33
C TYR A 108 -8.87 5.64 11.01
N VAL A 109 -9.79 5.07 10.23
CA VAL A 109 -10.95 4.36 10.80
C VAL A 109 -10.56 3.02 11.42
N HIS A 110 -9.46 2.42 10.97
CA HIS A 110 -8.95 1.15 11.51
C HIS A 110 -10.07 0.09 11.59
N PRO A 111 -10.71 -0.26 10.45
CA PRO A 111 -11.92 -1.09 10.48
C PRO A 111 -11.68 -2.56 10.85
N PHE A 112 -10.43 -3.00 10.93
CA PHE A 112 -10.05 -4.38 11.21
C PHE A 112 -9.32 -4.50 12.56
N VAL A 113 -9.27 -5.71 13.12
CA VAL A 113 -8.51 -6.00 14.34
C VAL A 113 -7.00 -5.86 14.09
N ASP A 114 -6.50 -6.38 12.97
CA ASP A 114 -5.13 -6.18 12.48
C ASP A 114 -5.13 -6.11 10.95
N GLY A 115 -3.99 -5.78 10.35
CA GLY A 115 -3.85 -5.70 8.89
C GLY A 115 -4.33 -4.39 8.25
N ASN A 116 -4.78 -3.42 9.04
CA ASN A 116 -5.28 -2.13 8.53
C ASN A 116 -4.27 -1.42 7.63
N GLY A 117 -3.02 -1.31 8.07
CA GLY A 117 -1.96 -0.67 7.28
C GLY A 117 -1.63 -1.42 5.99
N ARG A 118 -1.69 -2.76 6.00
CA ARG A 118 -1.50 -3.60 4.80
C ARG A 118 -2.63 -3.37 3.81
N THR A 119 -3.87 -3.42 4.29
CA THR A 119 -5.07 -3.20 3.49
C THR A 119 -5.13 -1.77 2.93
N ALA A 120 -4.83 -0.76 3.73
CA ALA A 120 -4.80 0.64 3.30
C ALA A 120 -3.85 0.84 2.11
N ARG A 121 -2.64 0.26 2.17
CA ARG A 121 -1.69 0.31 1.05
C ARG A 121 -2.16 -0.51 -0.15
N ALA A 122 -2.78 -1.67 0.04
CA ALA A 122 -3.34 -2.47 -1.04
C ALA A 122 -4.45 -1.70 -1.78
N MET A 123 -5.32 -1.00 -1.05
CA MET A 123 -6.37 -0.16 -1.63
C MET A 123 -5.81 1.06 -2.36
N PHE A 124 -4.74 1.66 -1.87
CA PHE A 124 -3.99 2.67 -2.60
C PHE A 124 -3.48 2.12 -3.95
N TYR A 125 -2.80 0.96 -3.95
CA TYR A 125 -2.32 0.32 -5.18
C TYR A 125 -3.47 0.01 -6.14
N TRP A 126 -4.58 -0.53 -5.66
CA TRP A 126 -5.73 -0.82 -6.49
C TRP A 126 -6.25 0.43 -7.19
N TYR A 127 -6.47 1.50 -6.43
CA TYR A 127 -6.94 2.76 -6.99
C TYR A 127 -5.97 3.32 -8.04
N MET A 128 -4.66 3.28 -7.77
CA MET A 128 -3.65 3.76 -8.71
C MET A 128 -3.64 2.93 -10.01
N LEU A 129 -3.72 1.61 -9.94
CA LEU A 129 -3.80 0.74 -11.11
C LEU A 129 -5.09 0.97 -11.91
N ARG A 130 -6.22 1.17 -11.22
CA ARG A 130 -7.50 1.54 -11.84
C ARG A 130 -7.40 2.84 -12.65
N GLN A 131 -6.64 3.80 -12.16
CA GLN A 131 -6.42 5.10 -12.81
C GLN A 131 -5.31 5.08 -13.88
N GLY A 132 -4.74 3.90 -14.17
CA GLY A 132 -3.73 3.72 -15.22
C GLY A 132 -2.28 3.96 -14.77
N TYR A 133 -2.02 4.17 -13.49
CA TYR A 133 -0.66 4.32 -12.94
C TYR A 133 0.02 2.96 -12.73
N TRP A 134 0.22 2.22 -13.80
CA TRP A 134 0.73 0.85 -13.78
C TRP A 134 2.11 0.70 -13.13
N LEU A 135 2.96 1.75 -13.15
CA LEU A 135 4.28 1.72 -12.50
C LEU A 135 4.21 1.51 -10.99
N THR A 136 3.07 1.83 -10.36
CA THR A 136 2.90 1.63 -8.91
C THR A 136 3.02 0.16 -8.50
N GLU A 137 2.71 -0.78 -9.40
CA GLU A 137 2.88 -2.22 -9.17
C GLU A 137 4.34 -2.59 -8.85
N TYR A 138 5.31 -1.86 -9.40
CA TYR A 138 6.75 -2.10 -9.24
C TYR A 138 7.40 -1.20 -8.18
N MET A 139 6.65 -0.27 -7.60
CA MET A 139 7.17 0.67 -6.60
C MET A 139 7.14 0.07 -5.19
N SER A 140 8.27 0.15 -4.49
CA SER A 140 8.40 -0.39 -3.12
C SER A 140 7.94 0.62 -2.05
N ILE A 141 6.70 1.12 -2.14
CA ILE A 141 6.13 2.13 -1.23
C ILE A 141 6.19 1.67 0.23
N SER A 142 5.77 0.45 0.53
CA SER A 142 5.81 -0.12 1.88
C SER A 142 7.22 -0.14 2.48
N ARG A 143 8.25 -0.37 1.66
CA ARG A 143 9.65 -0.34 2.10
C ARG A 143 10.12 1.06 2.46
N VAL A 144 9.69 2.08 1.71
CA VAL A 144 10.02 3.48 1.99
C VAL A 144 9.33 3.93 3.28
N ILE A 145 8.05 3.60 3.47
CA ILE A 145 7.31 3.87 4.72
C ILE A 145 8.00 3.19 5.91
N ALA A 146 8.36 1.91 5.80
CA ALA A 146 9.03 1.19 6.88
C ALA A 146 10.35 1.85 7.32
N LYS A 147 11.11 2.45 6.38
CA LYS A 147 12.33 3.20 6.68
C LYS A 147 12.09 4.58 7.29
N SER A 148 10.89 5.11 7.18
CA SER A 148 10.50 6.44 7.69
C SER A 148 9.29 6.36 8.63
N LYS A 149 9.15 5.27 9.40
CA LYS A 149 7.99 4.98 10.25
C LYS A 149 7.63 6.14 11.17
N LYS A 150 8.60 6.76 11.85
CA LYS A 150 8.37 7.94 12.70
C LYS A 150 7.74 9.13 11.97
N ALA A 151 8.17 9.37 10.72
CA ALA A 151 7.61 10.47 9.92
C ALA A 151 6.19 10.14 9.43
N TYR A 152 5.92 8.87 9.14
CA TYR A 152 4.59 8.37 8.83
C TYR A 152 3.63 8.58 10.01
N GLU A 153 4.01 8.13 11.21
CA GLU A 153 3.23 8.30 12.44
C GLU A 153 2.98 9.79 12.74
N LYS A 154 4.02 10.64 12.63
CA LYS A 154 3.88 12.10 12.81
C LYS A 154 2.90 12.73 11.83
N SER A 155 2.86 12.28 10.56
CA SER A 155 1.93 12.82 9.58
C SER A 155 0.47 12.53 9.93
N PHE A 156 0.20 11.41 10.61
CA PHE A 156 -1.10 11.10 11.20
C PHE A 156 -1.41 11.97 12.40
N LEU A 157 -0.50 12.04 13.37
CA LEU A 157 -0.66 12.85 14.57
C LEU A 157 -0.94 14.32 14.26
N TYR A 158 -0.25 14.88 13.28
CA TYR A 158 -0.48 16.27 12.87
C TYR A 158 -1.85 16.45 12.23
N ALA A 159 -2.27 15.50 11.37
CA ALA A 159 -3.60 15.55 10.77
C ALA A 159 -4.70 15.46 11.84
N ASP A 160 -4.55 14.57 12.83
CA ASP A 160 -5.52 14.38 13.90
C ASP A 160 -5.58 15.60 14.84
N ALA A 161 -4.42 16.17 15.20
CA ALA A 161 -4.32 17.35 16.04
C ALA A 161 -4.84 18.64 15.40
N ASP A 162 -4.82 18.73 14.07
CA ASP A 162 -5.25 19.91 13.29
C ASP A 162 -6.59 19.67 12.58
N MET A 163 -7.60 19.25 13.32
CA MET A 163 -8.98 19.05 12.87
C MET A 163 -9.10 18.23 11.57
N LEU A 164 -8.29 17.20 11.44
CA LEU A 164 -8.19 16.32 10.27
C LEU A 164 -7.69 17.05 9.00
N ASP A 165 -6.77 18.01 9.15
CA ASP A 165 -6.03 18.50 7.98
C ASP A 165 -5.12 17.40 7.44
N ILE A 166 -5.63 16.71 6.42
CA ILE A 166 -4.91 15.61 5.75
C ILE A 166 -3.72 16.10 4.91
N GLY A 167 -3.49 17.39 4.79
CA GLY A 167 -2.37 17.97 4.06
C GLY A 167 -1.01 17.45 4.54
N TYR A 168 -0.85 17.24 5.84
CA TYR A 168 0.37 16.63 6.42
C TYR A 168 0.61 15.21 5.90
N PHE A 169 -0.44 14.38 5.88
CA PHE A 169 -0.35 13.02 5.40
C PHE A 169 -0.16 12.93 3.88
N VAL A 170 -0.83 13.80 3.13
CA VAL A 170 -0.67 13.92 1.68
C VAL A 170 0.77 14.31 1.34
N ASN A 171 1.31 15.35 1.96
CA ASN A 171 2.67 15.80 1.70
C ASN A 171 3.72 14.72 2.02
N TYR A 172 3.58 14.03 3.14
CA TYR A 172 4.45 12.91 3.48
C TYR A 172 4.40 11.81 2.41
N ASN A 173 3.21 11.39 1.99
CA ASN A 173 3.04 10.32 1.01
C ASN A 173 3.51 10.71 -0.40
N LEU A 174 3.39 11.97 -0.81
CA LEU A 174 4.00 12.47 -2.05
C LEU A 174 5.53 12.29 -2.02
N GLY A 175 6.17 12.62 -0.89
CA GLY A 175 7.60 12.34 -0.70
C GLY A 175 7.96 10.85 -0.73
N VAL A 176 7.09 9.99 -0.20
CA VAL A 176 7.26 8.52 -0.28
C VAL A 176 7.17 8.05 -1.73
N LEU A 177 6.20 8.54 -2.49
CA LEU A 177 6.03 8.20 -3.91
C LEU A 177 7.24 8.64 -4.74
N GLU A 178 7.73 9.87 -4.55
CA GLU A 178 8.92 10.37 -5.22
C GLU A 178 10.15 9.49 -4.94
N LYS A 179 10.40 9.15 -3.67
CA LYS A 179 11.52 8.28 -3.28
C LYS A 179 11.37 6.88 -3.88
N SER A 180 10.17 6.31 -3.85
CA SER A 180 9.90 4.98 -4.41
C SER A 180 10.12 4.96 -5.91
N PHE A 181 9.71 6.02 -6.61
CA PHE A 181 9.92 6.17 -8.04
C PHE A 181 11.40 6.29 -8.41
N LYS A 182 12.17 7.11 -7.67
CA LYS A 182 13.63 7.23 -7.85
C LYS A 182 14.32 5.88 -7.65
N GLN A 183 13.95 5.12 -6.61
CA GLN A 183 14.50 3.77 -6.39
C GLN A 183 14.19 2.80 -7.54
N LEU A 184 12.99 2.87 -8.09
CA LEU A 184 12.63 2.07 -9.28
C LEU A 184 13.46 2.46 -10.50
N GLN A 185 13.65 3.77 -10.74
CA GLN A 185 14.50 4.23 -11.85
C GLN A 185 15.95 3.74 -11.71
N GLU A 186 16.53 3.84 -10.50
CA GLU A 186 17.88 3.36 -10.22
C GLU A 186 17.99 1.84 -10.42
N TYR A 187 17.00 1.09 -9.97
CA TYR A 187 16.93 -0.35 -10.20
C TYR A 187 16.92 -0.70 -11.70
N ILE A 188 16.08 -0.02 -12.48
CA ILE A 188 15.98 -0.24 -13.93
C ILE A 188 17.32 0.10 -14.62
N LYS A 189 17.93 1.24 -14.29
CA LYS A 189 19.24 1.64 -14.84
C LYS A 189 20.32 0.59 -14.55
N ARG A 190 20.38 0.11 -13.30
CA ARG A 190 21.33 -0.96 -12.93
C ARG A 190 21.10 -2.23 -13.74
N LYS A 191 19.85 -2.67 -13.87
CA LYS A 191 19.51 -3.87 -14.66
C LYS A 191 19.82 -3.72 -16.14
N GLN A 192 19.66 -2.52 -16.71
CA GLN A 192 20.07 -2.25 -18.10
C GLN A 192 21.59 -2.33 -18.27
N LEU A 193 22.37 -1.76 -17.35
CA LEU A 193 23.84 -1.86 -17.35
C LEU A 193 24.30 -3.32 -17.22
N ASP A 194 23.68 -4.08 -16.33
CA ASP A 194 23.93 -5.50 -16.16
C ASP A 194 23.68 -6.29 -17.46
N LYS A 195 22.54 -6.04 -18.13
CA LYS A 195 22.19 -6.67 -19.39
C LYS A 195 23.19 -6.30 -20.50
N ASN A 196 23.57 -5.03 -20.59
CA ASN A 196 24.54 -4.56 -21.59
C ASN A 196 25.92 -5.17 -21.38
N SER A 197 26.36 -5.31 -20.12
CA SER A 197 27.61 -5.97 -19.76
C SER A 197 27.57 -7.45 -20.14
N ALA A 198 26.46 -8.17 -19.84
CA ALA A 198 26.28 -9.55 -20.29
C ALA A 198 26.36 -9.69 -21.79
N ASN A 199 25.66 -8.83 -22.55
CA ASN A 199 25.68 -8.83 -24.00
C ASN A 199 27.09 -8.55 -24.58
N LYS A 200 27.90 -7.76 -23.88
CA LYS A 200 29.29 -7.52 -24.26
C LYS A 200 30.13 -8.78 -24.08
N PHE A 201 29.95 -9.55 -23.03
CA PHE A 201 30.60 -10.84 -22.84
C PHE A 201 30.15 -11.89 -23.88
N PHE A 202 28.86 -11.90 -24.24
CA PHE A 202 28.35 -12.73 -25.33
C PHE A 202 29.05 -12.47 -26.66
N LYS A 203 29.34 -11.19 -26.97
CA LYS A 203 29.99 -10.78 -28.22
C LYS A 203 31.50 -11.05 -28.22
N LEU A 204 32.15 -11.14 -27.07
CA LEU A 204 33.60 -11.30 -26.91
C LEU A 204 34.05 -12.75 -26.80
N GLY A 205 33.16 -13.69 -26.50
CA GLY A 205 33.51 -15.09 -26.38
C GLY A 205 32.32 -16.00 -26.72
N ASN A 206 32.59 -17.17 -27.26
CA ASN A 206 31.59 -18.24 -27.48
C ASN A 206 31.02 -18.81 -26.17
N ILE A 207 30.55 -17.95 -25.28
CA ILE A 207 29.94 -18.33 -24.00
C ILE A 207 28.43 -18.22 -24.08
N ASN A 208 27.71 -19.17 -23.50
CA ASN A 208 26.27 -19.15 -23.44
C ASN A 208 25.77 -18.24 -22.27
N GLU A 209 24.45 -17.95 -22.28
CA GLU A 209 23.83 -17.05 -21.29
C GLU A 209 24.08 -17.46 -19.84
N ARG A 210 24.07 -18.74 -19.56
CA ARG A 210 24.30 -19.32 -18.23
C ARG A 210 25.75 -19.12 -17.75
N GLN A 211 26.71 -19.27 -18.66
CA GLN A 211 28.13 -19.03 -18.38
C GLN A 211 28.41 -17.54 -18.15
N ALA A 212 27.76 -16.64 -18.92
CA ALA A 212 27.85 -15.20 -18.70
C ALA A 212 27.25 -14.77 -17.36
N GLN A 213 26.20 -15.44 -16.87
CA GLN A 213 25.64 -15.20 -15.54
C GLN A 213 26.57 -15.63 -14.41
N ILE A 214 27.27 -16.76 -14.56
CA ILE A 214 28.25 -17.26 -13.59
C ILE A 214 29.44 -16.29 -13.48
N LEU A 215 29.97 -15.81 -14.61
CA LEU A 215 31.07 -14.83 -14.62
C LEU A 215 30.74 -13.47 -13.98
N LYS A 216 29.46 -13.19 -13.73
CA LYS A 216 29.00 -12.00 -13.00
C LYS A 216 28.98 -12.18 -11.47
N MET A 217 29.06 -13.41 -11.00
CA MET A 217 29.00 -13.72 -9.55
C MET A 217 30.39 -13.72 -8.89
N TYR A 218 31.44 -13.62 -9.71
CA TYR A 218 32.84 -13.49 -9.31
C TYR A 218 33.40 -12.12 -9.76
#